data_41c1521abba065a1c5644bf463ef870e
#
_entry.id   41c1521abba065a1c5644bf463ef870e
#
_cell.length_a   1.000
_cell.length_b   1.000
_cell.length_c   1.000
_cell.angle_alpha   90.00
_cell.angle_beta   90.00
_cell.angle_gamma   90.00
#
_symmetry.space_group_name_H-M   'P 1'
#
loop_
_entity.id
_entity.type
_entity.pdbx_description
1 polymer ?
#
loop_
_entity_poly.entity_id
_entity_poly.type
_entity_poly.pdbx_seq_one_letter_code
_entity_poly.pdbx_strand_id
1 'polypeptide(L)'
;MFESAKKLLNAESEAVKTLTDHLDENFEKAVQILLNHSGKTILCGMGKSGHIAKKIAATFSSIGQPSIFLHPSEGAHGDVGVCSDGDPVLLISKSGSTDEILCLIPTLKKFHSKIISVVGNPNSPIAEMSDVVIDISFAKEADPLQIVPTISSTVSLAVGDALAAELMSRRSFSKEKFSMLHPAGQLGRNLLLNVKDVMSTKSACAMVSPNSTLREVAISMTKFSLGAAVVVNDNCEMLGIITEGDMRRALQSDVQLDTTKAYEIMTNNPKYVFPDDTLEVAVKIMENGESQISVLPVIQNATMQNNNPNCSQKIFLGLIRLHDVYRH
;
A
#
# COMPACT_ATOMS: atom_id res chain seq x y z
N MET A 1 -10.62 -17.97 -31.36
CA MET A 1 -11.11 -18.23 -30.00
C MET A 1 -11.13 -16.91 -29.22
N PHE A 2 -12.20 -16.60 -28.49
CA PHE A 2 -12.42 -15.40 -27.66
C PHE A 2 -12.48 -14.06 -28.42
N GLU A 3 -13.00 -14.01 -29.64
CA GLU A 3 -13.05 -12.80 -30.47
C GLU A 3 -13.85 -11.66 -29.81
N SER A 4 -15.00 -11.95 -29.18
CA SER A 4 -15.80 -10.93 -28.47
C SER A 4 -15.05 -10.33 -27.29
N ALA A 5 -14.33 -11.16 -26.51
CA ALA A 5 -13.53 -10.68 -25.38
C ALA A 5 -12.37 -9.79 -25.85
N LYS A 6 -11.64 -10.20 -26.89
CA LYS A 6 -10.56 -9.38 -27.48
C LYS A 6 -11.06 -8.05 -28.01
N LYS A 7 -12.20 -8.07 -28.73
CA LYS A 7 -12.81 -6.87 -29.25
C LYS A 7 -13.20 -5.90 -28.13
N LEU A 8 -13.81 -6.41 -27.04
CA LEU A 8 -14.19 -5.60 -25.89
C LEU A 8 -12.97 -4.99 -25.21
N LEU A 9 -11.96 -5.78 -24.88
CA LEU A 9 -10.73 -5.29 -24.21
C LEU A 9 -9.98 -4.24 -25.04
N ASN A 10 -9.92 -4.43 -26.37
CA ASN A 10 -9.30 -3.43 -27.25
C ASN A 10 -10.11 -2.13 -27.28
N ALA A 11 -11.44 -2.22 -27.32
CA ALA A 11 -12.30 -1.04 -27.31
C ALA A 11 -12.23 -0.27 -25.98
N GLU A 12 -12.18 -0.96 -24.85
CA GLU A 12 -11.97 -0.32 -23.54
C GLU A 12 -10.60 0.33 -23.43
N SER A 13 -9.54 -0.36 -23.89
CA SER A 13 -8.17 0.19 -23.92
C SER A 13 -8.08 1.47 -24.74
N GLU A 14 -8.68 1.50 -25.91
CA GLU A 14 -8.70 2.70 -26.78
C GLU A 14 -9.51 3.83 -26.13
N ALA A 15 -10.66 3.53 -25.55
CA ALA A 15 -11.49 4.53 -24.86
C ALA A 15 -10.75 5.16 -23.67
N VAL A 16 -10.04 4.36 -22.88
CA VAL A 16 -9.21 4.88 -21.78
C VAL A 16 -8.06 5.75 -22.31
N LYS A 17 -7.41 5.34 -23.39
CA LYS A 17 -6.35 6.14 -24.04
C LYS A 17 -6.86 7.50 -24.50
N THR A 18 -8.05 7.54 -25.11
CA THR A 18 -8.67 8.78 -25.58
C THR A 18 -8.94 9.76 -24.44
N LEU A 19 -9.13 9.30 -23.19
CA LEU A 19 -9.31 10.20 -22.04
C LEU A 19 -8.12 11.14 -21.82
N THR A 20 -6.91 10.79 -22.25
CA THR A 20 -5.75 11.70 -22.13
C THR A 20 -5.94 13.00 -22.90
N ASP A 21 -6.71 12.98 -23.99
CA ASP A 21 -7.02 14.14 -24.82
C ASP A 21 -8.15 15.00 -24.20
N HIS A 22 -8.88 14.43 -23.20
CA HIS A 22 -9.96 15.10 -22.47
C HIS A 22 -9.49 15.70 -21.12
N LEU A 23 -8.18 15.61 -20.80
CA LEU A 23 -7.60 16.24 -19.61
C LEU A 23 -7.37 17.75 -19.89
N ASP A 24 -8.45 18.50 -19.82
CA ASP A 24 -8.52 19.92 -20.15
C ASP A 24 -8.61 20.82 -18.89
N GLU A 25 -8.95 22.09 -19.09
CA GLU A 25 -9.18 23.05 -18.01
C GLU A 25 -10.30 22.64 -17.05
N ASN A 26 -11.28 21.85 -17.49
CA ASN A 26 -12.35 21.38 -16.61
C ASN A 26 -11.85 20.28 -15.67
N PHE A 27 -10.99 19.40 -16.17
CA PHE A 27 -10.33 18.44 -15.30
C PHE A 27 -9.48 19.15 -14.22
N GLU A 28 -8.73 20.20 -14.60
CA GLU A 28 -7.99 21.04 -13.65
C GLU A 28 -8.91 21.70 -12.63
N LYS A 29 -10.03 22.30 -13.06
CA LYS A 29 -11.02 22.90 -12.15
C LYS A 29 -11.61 21.88 -11.17
N ALA A 30 -11.89 20.66 -11.63
CA ALA A 30 -12.36 19.58 -10.78
C ALA A 30 -11.32 19.23 -9.70
N VAL A 31 -10.05 19.09 -10.07
CA VAL A 31 -8.96 18.86 -9.13
C VAL A 31 -8.86 19.98 -8.09
N GLN A 32 -8.95 21.24 -8.52
CA GLN A 32 -8.90 22.40 -7.61
C GLN A 32 -10.07 22.44 -6.64
N ILE A 33 -11.28 22.12 -7.08
CA ILE A 33 -12.45 22.00 -6.19
C ILE A 33 -12.20 20.91 -5.13
N LEU A 34 -11.70 19.75 -5.55
CA LEU A 34 -11.43 18.63 -4.65
C LEU A 34 -10.24 18.87 -3.70
N LEU A 35 -9.30 19.73 -4.05
CA LEU A 35 -8.19 20.12 -3.19
C LEU A 35 -8.57 21.15 -2.12
N ASN A 36 -9.42 22.10 -2.46
CA ASN A 36 -9.62 23.34 -1.72
C ASN A 36 -10.85 23.33 -0.79
N HIS A 37 -11.47 22.16 -0.53
CA HIS A 37 -12.56 22.06 0.44
C HIS A 37 -12.07 21.47 1.78
N SER A 38 -12.77 21.81 2.86
CA SER A 38 -12.46 21.36 4.22
C SER A 38 -13.30 20.18 4.70
N GLY A 39 -14.38 19.86 4.00
CA GLY A 39 -15.31 18.80 4.33
C GLY A 39 -14.98 17.46 3.67
N LYS A 40 -16.02 16.77 3.22
CA LYS A 40 -15.92 15.50 2.49
C LYS A 40 -16.43 15.65 1.06
N THR A 41 -15.94 14.80 0.17
CA THR A 41 -16.46 14.70 -1.20
C THR A 41 -17.65 13.73 -1.22
N ILE A 42 -18.77 14.15 -1.78
CA ILE A 42 -19.94 13.30 -2.00
C ILE A 42 -19.84 12.70 -3.42
N LEU A 43 -19.87 11.39 -3.52
CA LEU A 43 -19.90 10.70 -4.81
C LEU A 43 -21.27 10.10 -5.04
N CYS A 44 -21.85 10.36 -6.22
CA CYS A 44 -23.22 9.96 -6.51
C CYS A 44 -23.32 9.36 -7.91
N GLY A 45 -24.14 8.34 -8.07
CA GLY A 45 -24.41 7.66 -9.33
C GLY A 45 -25.45 6.58 -9.18
N MET A 46 -26.15 6.24 -10.27
CA MET A 46 -27.18 5.20 -10.30
C MET A 46 -26.68 3.92 -10.94
N GLY A 47 -27.13 2.75 -10.49
CA GLY A 47 -26.83 1.45 -11.07
C GLY A 47 -25.33 1.16 -11.19
N LYS A 48 -24.82 0.86 -12.38
CA LYS A 48 -23.38 0.59 -12.58
C LYS A 48 -22.52 1.82 -12.29
N SER A 49 -22.96 3.02 -12.67
CA SER A 49 -22.29 4.28 -12.31
C SER A 49 -22.21 4.48 -10.79
N GLY A 50 -23.24 4.04 -10.05
CA GLY A 50 -23.23 4.04 -8.58
C GLY A 50 -22.18 3.10 -7.98
N HIS A 51 -21.99 1.90 -8.56
CA HIS A 51 -20.92 1.00 -8.13
C HIS A 51 -19.53 1.60 -8.38
N ILE A 52 -19.36 2.28 -9.52
CA ILE A 52 -18.12 3.02 -9.82
C ILE A 52 -17.92 4.18 -8.83
N ALA A 53 -18.95 4.97 -8.57
CA ALA A 53 -18.90 6.05 -7.58
C ALA A 53 -18.50 5.54 -6.19
N LYS A 54 -19.04 4.39 -5.75
CA LYS A 54 -18.65 3.71 -4.51
C LYS A 54 -17.15 3.36 -4.48
N LYS A 55 -16.63 2.79 -5.58
CA LYS A 55 -15.19 2.44 -5.67
C LYS A 55 -14.32 3.70 -5.59
N ILE A 56 -14.69 4.76 -6.31
CA ILE A 56 -13.94 6.02 -6.29
C ILE A 56 -13.97 6.66 -4.89
N ALA A 57 -15.11 6.65 -4.19
CA ALA A 57 -15.21 7.14 -2.81
C ALA A 57 -14.25 6.39 -1.87
N ALA A 58 -14.19 5.06 -2.00
CA ALA A 58 -13.25 4.25 -1.24
C ALA A 58 -11.79 4.57 -1.59
N THR A 59 -11.47 4.76 -2.87
CA THR A 59 -10.13 5.17 -3.33
C THR A 59 -9.75 6.54 -2.76
N PHE A 60 -10.63 7.54 -2.84
CA PHE A 60 -10.40 8.88 -2.29
C PHE A 60 -10.16 8.81 -0.77
N SER A 61 -10.99 8.08 -0.05
CA SER A 61 -10.80 7.89 1.40
C SER A 61 -9.45 7.25 1.71
N SER A 62 -9.01 6.28 0.90
CA SER A 62 -7.74 5.57 1.08
C SER A 62 -6.50 6.45 0.85
N ILE A 63 -6.65 7.58 0.19
CA ILE A 63 -5.59 8.57 -0.03
C ILE A 63 -5.74 9.82 0.86
N GLY A 64 -6.61 9.76 1.89
CA GLY A 64 -6.81 10.85 2.83
C GLY A 64 -7.70 11.99 2.32
N GLN A 65 -8.51 11.73 1.27
CA GLN A 65 -9.60 12.59 0.83
C GLN A 65 -10.91 12.06 1.43
N PRO A 66 -11.44 12.65 2.52
CA PRO A 66 -12.69 12.18 3.12
C PRO A 66 -13.79 12.13 2.07
N SER A 67 -14.40 10.97 1.88
CA SER A 67 -15.36 10.78 0.78
C SER A 67 -16.43 9.77 1.17
N ILE A 68 -17.64 9.98 0.68
CA ILE A 68 -18.79 9.09 0.92
C ILE A 68 -19.60 8.92 -0.37
N PHE A 69 -20.14 7.72 -0.54
CA PHE A 69 -21.11 7.45 -1.60
C PHE A 69 -22.53 7.77 -1.12
N LEU A 70 -23.26 8.55 -1.90
CA LEU A 70 -24.69 8.85 -1.72
C LEU A 70 -25.48 8.22 -2.88
N HIS A 71 -26.37 7.29 -2.57
CA HIS A 71 -27.29 6.77 -3.58
C HIS A 71 -28.34 7.84 -3.90
N PRO A 72 -28.57 8.20 -5.18
CA PRO A 72 -29.42 9.34 -5.50
C PRO A 72 -30.88 9.15 -5.07
N SER A 73 -31.45 7.95 -5.16
CA SER A 73 -32.80 7.68 -4.68
C SER A 73 -32.89 7.82 -3.15
N GLU A 74 -31.97 7.27 -2.39
CA GLU A 74 -31.93 7.39 -0.93
C GLU A 74 -31.67 8.85 -0.52
N GLY A 75 -30.82 9.55 -1.27
CA GLY A 75 -30.59 11.00 -1.12
C GLY A 75 -31.87 11.81 -1.22
N ALA A 76 -32.76 11.48 -2.14
CA ALA A 76 -34.06 12.12 -2.30
C ALA A 76 -35.02 11.81 -1.13
N HIS A 77 -34.78 10.76 -0.37
CA HIS A 77 -35.57 10.33 0.78
C HIS A 77 -34.95 10.64 2.15
N GLY A 78 -33.92 11.48 2.19
CA GLY A 78 -33.38 12.00 3.44
C GLY A 78 -31.86 11.82 3.62
N ASP A 79 -31.23 10.83 2.95
CA ASP A 79 -29.78 10.57 3.09
C ASP A 79 -28.92 11.75 2.59
N VAL A 80 -29.51 12.71 1.86
CA VAL A 80 -28.84 13.97 1.51
C VAL A 80 -28.40 14.75 2.76
N GLY A 81 -28.99 14.48 3.92
CA GLY A 81 -28.56 15.03 5.22
C GLY A 81 -27.11 14.67 5.61
N VAL A 82 -26.46 13.74 4.92
CA VAL A 82 -25.02 13.48 5.08
C VAL A 82 -24.15 14.62 4.53
N CYS A 83 -24.69 15.45 3.63
CA CYS A 83 -23.97 16.59 3.05
C CYS A 83 -23.83 17.72 4.08
N SER A 84 -22.67 18.31 4.12
CA SER A 84 -22.39 19.54 4.87
C SER A 84 -22.27 20.72 3.89
N ASP A 85 -22.40 21.92 4.41
CA ASP A 85 -22.27 23.13 3.60
C ASP A 85 -20.91 23.20 2.91
N GLY A 86 -20.90 23.40 1.61
CA GLY A 86 -19.68 23.48 0.79
C GLY A 86 -19.02 22.14 0.43
N ASP A 87 -19.59 20.99 0.82
CA ASP A 87 -19.09 19.69 0.38
C ASP A 87 -19.18 19.57 -1.14
N PRO A 88 -18.07 19.30 -1.90
CA PRO A 88 -18.15 19.08 -3.33
C PRO A 88 -18.83 17.75 -3.67
N VAL A 89 -19.53 17.73 -4.78
CA VAL A 89 -20.24 16.54 -5.27
C VAL A 89 -19.69 16.11 -6.63
N LEU A 90 -19.33 14.82 -6.75
CA LEU A 90 -18.95 14.17 -7.98
C LEU A 90 -20.09 13.27 -8.46
N LEU A 91 -20.77 13.69 -9.52
CA LEU A 91 -21.88 12.96 -10.15
C LEU A 91 -21.37 12.10 -11.30
N ILE A 92 -21.75 10.83 -11.36
CA ILE A 92 -21.38 9.93 -12.47
C ILE A 92 -22.63 9.45 -13.17
N SER A 93 -22.77 9.84 -14.44
CA SER A 93 -23.91 9.45 -15.29
C SER A 93 -23.55 9.39 -16.75
N LYS A 94 -23.57 8.19 -17.37
CA LYS A 94 -23.31 8.03 -18.80
C LYS A 94 -24.22 8.91 -19.65
N SER A 95 -25.54 8.83 -19.43
CA SER A 95 -26.52 9.58 -20.20
C SER A 95 -26.55 11.08 -19.85
N GLY A 96 -26.17 11.42 -18.62
CA GLY A 96 -26.35 12.76 -18.06
C GLY A 96 -27.82 13.20 -17.86
N SER A 97 -28.77 12.25 -17.90
CA SER A 97 -30.22 12.51 -17.80
C SER A 97 -30.92 11.56 -16.81
N THR A 98 -30.19 11.11 -15.79
CA THR A 98 -30.73 10.24 -14.74
C THR A 98 -31.65 11.05 -13.82
N ASP A 99 -32.96 10.75 -13.81
CA ASP A 99 -33.97 11.53 -13.10
C ASP A 99 -33.71 11.66 -11.59
N GLU A 100 -33.26 10.58 -10.94
CA GLU A 100 -32.95 10.58 -9.51
C GLU A 100 -31.79 11.52 -9.17
N ILE A 101 -30.82 11.69 -10.05
CA ILE A 101 -29.72 12.64 -9.88
C ILE A 101 -30.23 14.05 -10.12
N LEU A 102 -31.00 14.28 -11.19
CA LEU A 102 -31.60 15.59 -11.49
C LEU A 102 -32.48 16.10 -10.36
N CYS A 103 -33.26 15.23 -9.73
CA CYS A 103 -34.08 15.57 -8.57
C CYS A 103 -33.23 16.03 -7.37
N LEU A 104 -32.02 15.48 -7.21
CA LEU A 104 -31.16 15.75 -6.06
C LEU A 104 -30.35 17.06 -6.21
N ILE A 105 -29.96 17.45 -7.43
CA ILE A 105 -29.12 18.61 -7.70
C ILE A 105 -29.62 19.92 -7.05
N PRO A 106 -30.91 20.29 -7.13
CA PRO A 106 -31.39 21.52 -6.48
C PRO A 106 -31.17 21.55 -4.97
N THR A 107 -31.27 20.39 -4.31
CA THR A 107 -31.00 20.29 -2.88
C THR A 107 -29.51 20.40 -2.58
N LEU A 108 -28.65 19.75 -3.36
CA LEU A 108 -27.20 19.87 -3.24
C LEU A 108 -26.72 21.33 -3.42
N LYS A 109 -27.32 22.08 -4.34
CA LYS A 109 -27.02 23.50 -4.52
C LYS A 109 -27.39 24.36 -3.31
N LYS A 110 -28.42 23.97 -2.51
CA LYS A 110 -28.76 24.66 -1.26
C LYS A 110 -27.71 24.47 -0.16
N PHE A 111 -26.91 23.40 -0.24
CA PHE A 111 -25.72 23.20 0.58
C PHE A 111 -24.47 23.89 0.03
N HIS A 112 -24.61 24.81 -0.93
CA HIS A 112 -23.51 25.50 -1.61
C HIS A 112 -22.46 24.51 -2.21
N SER A 113 -22.89 23.29 -2.50
CA SER A 113 -22.04 22.25 -3.08
C SER A 113 -21.58 22.62 -4.48
N LYS A 114 -20.29 22.51 -4.73
CA LYS A 114 -19.73 22.56 -6.10
C LYS A 114 -19.96 21.22 -6.77
N ILE A 115 -20.64 21.24 -7.91
CA ILE A 115 -21.03 20.04 -8.64
C ILE A 115 -20.09 19.79 -9.79
N ILE A 116 -19.40 18.64 -9.72
CA ILE A 116 -18.56 18.10 -10.79
C ILE A 116 -19.33 16.94 -11.40
N SER A 117 -19.57 16.94 -12.70
CA SER A 117 -20.19 15.82 -13.39
C SER A 117 -19.21 15.08 -14.32
N VAL A 118 -19.24 13.76 -14.28
CA VAL A 118 -18.55 12.85 -15.20
C VAL A 118 -19.64 12.25 -16.09
N VAL A 119 -19.73 12.71 -17.32
CA VAL A 119 -20.84 12.38 -18.23
C VAL A 119 -20.37 11.98 -19.62
N GLY A 120 -21.09 11.07 -20.24
CA GLY A 120 -20.88 10.67 -21.64
C GLY A 120 -21.58 11.58 -22.65
N ASN A 121 -22.37 12.55 -22.19
CA ASN A 121 -22.99 13.59 -23.02
C ASN A 121 -22.81 14.95 -22.33
N PRO A 122 -21.86 15.79 -22.79
CA PRO A 122 -21.58 17.09 -22.19
C PRO A 122 -22.70 18.12 -22.40
N ASN A 123 -23.68 17.85 -23.26
CA ASN A 123 -24.86 18.69 -23.50
C ASN A 123 -26.12 18.16 -22.78
N SER A 124 -25.92 17.37 -21.73
CA SER A 124 -27.02 16.75 -20.98
C SER A 124 -27.53 17.64 -19.85
N PRO A 125 -28.77 17.42 -19.33
CA PRO A 125 -29.33 18.19 -18.25
C PRO A 125 -28.45 18.20 -16.97
N ILE A 126 -27.79 17.09 -16.64
CA ILE A 126 -26.87 17.04 -15.49
C ILE A 126 -25.65 17.94 -15.76
N ALA A 127 -25.09 17.91 -17.00
CA ALA A 127 -23.97 18.77 -17.37
C ALA A 127 -24.32 20.26 -17.27
N GLU A 128 -25.48 20.67 -17.77
CA GLU A 128 -25.97 22.04 -17.71
C GLU A 128 -26.14 22.56 -16.28
N MET A 129 -26.47 21.66 -15.35
CA MET A 129 -26.65 22.00 -13.94
C MET A 129 -25.36 21.93 -13.12
N SER A 130 -24.24 21.50 -13.70
CA SER A 130 -22.95 21.31 -13.03
C SER A 130 -22.05 22.55 -13.10
N ASP A 131 -21.20 22.77 -12.09
CA ASP A 131 -20.17 23.81 -12.11
C ASP A 131 -18.98 23.41 -13.02
N VAL A 132 -18.70 22.10 -13.09
CA VAL A 132 -17.62 21.53 -13.92
C VAL A 132 -18.10 20.24 -14.58
N VAL A 133 -17.79 20.07 -15.86
CA VAL A 133 -18.15 18.89 -16.65
C VAL A 133 -16.86 18.20 -17.11
N ILE A 134 -16.69 16.95 -16.73
CA ILE A 134 -15.65 16.05 -17.27
C ILE A 134 -16.33 15.19 -18.34
N ASP A 135 -15.92 15.40 -19.57
CA ASP A 135 -16.44 14.67 -20.74
C ASP A 135 -15.76 13.31 -20.87
N ILE A 136 -16.56 12.26 -20.80
CA ILE A 136 -16.13 10.87 -21.04
C ILE A 136 -16.86 10.29 -22.25
N SER A 137 -17.22 11.11 -23.24
CA SER A 137 -17.97 10.67 -24.42
C SER A 137 -17.22 9.58 -25.19
N PHE A 138 -17.97 8.61 -25.66
CA PHE A 138 -17.50 7.53 -26.51
C PHE A 138 -18.65 7.10 -27.46
N ALA A 139 -18.30 6.44 -28.58
CA ALA A 139 -19.28 6.15 -29.63
C ALA A 139 -20.39 5.18 -29.17
N LYS A 140 -20.03 4.06 -28.53
CA LYS A 140 -20.96 2.99 -28.10
C LYS A 140 -20.30 2.00 -27.16
N GLU A 141 -21.12 1.26 -26.41
CA GLU A 141 -20.65 0.15 -25.57
C GLU A 141 -20.04 -0.98 -26.41
N ALA A 142 -19.14 -1.77 -25.83
CA ALA A 142 -18.38 -2.80 -26.54
C ALA A 142 -18.93 -4.21 -26.40
N ASP A 143 -20.01 -4.39 -25.61
CA ASP A 143 -20.68 -5.67 -25.52
C ASP A 143 -21.36 -6.04 -26.87
N PRO A 144 -21.64 -7.33 -27.15
CA PRO A 144 -22.21 -7.75 -28.41
C PRO A 144 -23.52 -7.08 -28.82
N LEU A 145 -24.30 -6.61 -27.85
CA LEU A 145 -25.57 -5.91 -28.06
C LEU A 145 -25.44 -4.40 -27.95
N GLN A 146 -24.30 -3.89 -27.48
CA GLN A 146 -24.00 -2.46 -27.28
C GLN A 146 -24.93 -1.74 -26.27
N ILE A 147 -25.41 -2.49 -25.27
CA ILE A 147 -26.36 -2.01 -24.24
C ILE A 147 -25.85 -2.16 -22.82
N VAL A 148 -24.94 -3.10 -22.56
CA VAL A 148 -24.40 -3.35 -21.22
C VAL A 148 -23.29 -2.34 -20.93
N PRO A 149 -23.35 -1.63 -19.79
CA PRO A 149 -22.26 -0.72 -19.41
C PRO A 149 -20.92 -1.46 -19.27
N THR A 150 -20.02 -1.23 -20.22
CA THR A 150 -18.66 -1.75 -20.32
C THR A 150 -17.70 -0.59 -20.44
N ILE A 151 -17.56 0.03 -21.59
CA ILE A 151 -16.72 1.20 -21.80
C ILE A 151 -17.10 2.33 -20.83
N SER A 152 -18.40 2.64 -20.68
CA SER A 152 -18.86 3.69 -19.77
C SER A 152 -18.38 3.47 -18.32
N SER A 153 -18.40 2.24 -17.86
CA SER A 153 -17.93 1.90 -16.51
C SER A 153 -16.42 2.04 -16.39
N THR A 154 -15.68 1.55 -17.39
CA THR A 154 -14.21 1.56 -17.42
C THR A 154 -13.66 2.98 -17.49
N VAL A 155 -14.18 3.83 -18.37
CA VAL A 155 -13.73 5.24 -18.49
C VAL A 155 -14.11 6.06 -17.27
N SER A 156 -15.30 5.87 -16.68
CA SER A 156 -15.69 6.54 -15.43
C SER A 156 -14.76 6.19 -14.27
N LEU A 157 -14.38 4.92 -14.18
CA LEU A 157 -13.42 4.46 -13.19
C LEU A 157 -12.04 5.07 -13.41
N ALA A 158 -11.55 5.06 -14.65
CA ALA A 158 -10.25 5.62 -15.01
C ALA A 158 -10.15 7.12 -14.70
N VAL A 159 -11.21 7.90 -14.96
CA VAL A 159 -11.29 9.33 -14.56
C VAL A 159 -11.19 9.49 -13.05
N GLY A 160 -11.91 8.65 -12.28
CA GLY A 160 -11.83 8.67 -10.82
C GLY A 160 -10.43 8.37 -10.29
N ASP A 161 -9.74 7.40 -10.88
CA ASP A 161 -8.36 7.07 -10.53
C ASP A 161 -7.37 8.16 -10.96
N ALA A 162 -7.60 8.83 -12.09
CA ALA A 162 -6.81 9.98 -12.54
C ALA A 162 -6.95 11.17 -11.58
N LEU A 163 -8.17 11.48 -11.12
CA LEU A 163 -8.41 12.51 -10.09
C LEU A 163 -7.68 12.13 -8.79
N ALA A 164 -7.74 10.87 -8.35
CA ALA A 164 -7.04 10.41 -7.16
C ALA A 164 -5.52 10.58 -7.29
N ALA A 165 -4.95 10.25 -8.45
CA ALA A 165 -3.51 10.39 -8.72
C ALA A 165 -3.06 11.86 -8.64
N GLU A 166 -3.84 12.79 -9.21
CA GLU A 166 -3.56 14.22 -9.12
C GLU A 166 -3.68 14.74 -7.67
N LEU A 167 -4.69 14.33 -6.92
CA LEU A 167 -4.83 14.68 -5.50
C LEU A 167 -3.63 14.19 -4.68
N MET A 168 -3.17 12.96 -4.91
CA MET A 168 -1.97 12.41 -4.25
C MET A 168 -0.72 13.23 -4.58
N SER A 169 -0.51 13.52 -5.85
CA SER A 169 0.65 14.28 -6.35
C SER A 169 0.71 15.67 -5.71
N ARG A 170 -0.39 16.42 -5.76
CA ARG A 170 -0.45 17.81 -5.29
C ARG A 170 -0.42 17.94 -3.76
N ARG A 171 -0.87 16.92 -3.03
CA ARG A 171 -0.80 16.88 -1.55
C ARG A 171 0.50 16.28 -1.03
N SER A 172 1.45 15.92 -1.89
CA SER A 172 2.66 15.20 -1.52
C SER A 172 2.32 14.01 -0.61
N PHE A 173 1.37 13.17 -1.09
CA PHE A 173 0.91 12.01 -0.35
C PHE A 173 2.04 11.01 -0.23
N SER A 174 2.39 10.62 1.01
CA SER A 174 3.53 9.78 1.29
C SER A 174 3.12 8.35 1.67
N LYS A 175 4.10 7.44 1.63
CA LYS A 175 3.90 6.05 2.08
C LYS A 175 3.49 5.98 3.56
N GLU A 176 4.00 6.90 4.39
CA GLU A 176 3.68 6.99 5.82
C GLU A 176 2.21 7.38 6.02
N LYS A 177 1.70 8.35 5.23
CA LYS A 177 0.28 8.68 5.22
C LYS A 177 -0.59 7.52 4.75
N PHE A 178 -0.12 6.77 3.72
CA PHE A 178 -0.82 5.58 3.26
C PHE A 178 -0.91 4.51 4.35
N SER A 179 0.17 4.24 5.07
CA SER A 179 0.19 3.26 6.16
C SER A 179 -0.75 3.61 7.29
N MET A 180 -0.84 4.88 7.68
CA MET A 180 -1.78 5.36 8.70
C MET A 180 -3.24 5.05 8.32
N LEU A 181 -3.57 5.11 7.04
CA LEU A 181 -4.92 4.85 6.52
C LEU A 181 -5.18 3.35 6.23
N HIS A 182 -4.14 2.52 6.22
CA HIS A 182 -4.20 1.08 5.94
C HIS A 182 -3.51 0.25 7.03
N PRO A 183 -3.90 0.37 8.31
CA PRO A 183 -3.17 -0.21 9.43
C PRO A 183 -3.12 -1.74 9.41
N ALA A 184 -4.10 -2.40 8.80
CA ALA A 184 -4.16 -3.86 8.68
C ALA A 184 -3.47 -4.42 7.43
N GLY A 185 -3.05 -3.57 6.49
CA GLY A 185 -2.36 -3.99 5.27
C GLY A 185 -0.88 -4.30 5.52
N GLN A 186 -0.33 -5.31 4.84
CA GLN A 186 1.10 -5.66 4.95
C GLN A 186 2.03 -4.46 4.71
N LEU A 187 1.71 -3.65 3.70
CA LEU A 187 2.47 -2.43 3.40
C LEU A 187 2.39 -1.42 4.56
N GLY A 188 1.19 -1.25 5.13
CA GLY A 188 0.97 -0.37 6.28
C GLY A 188 1.79 -0.80 7.49
N ARG A 189 1.76 -2.09 7.82
CA ARG A 189 2.52 -2.67 8.92
C ARG A 189 4.03 -2.51 8.74
N ASN A 190 4.55 -2.82 7.57
CA ASN A 190 5.99 -2.76 7.28
C ASN A 190 6.55 -1.33 7.43
N LEU A 191 5.71 -0.31 7.25
CA LEU A 191 6.07 1.09 7.40
C LEU A 191 5.84 1.66 8.81
N LEU A 192 4.87 1.10 9.56
CA LEU A 192 4.49 1.59 10.90
C LEU A 192 5.25 0.90 12.03
N LEU A 193 5.59 -0.40 11.87
CA LEU A 193 6.27 -1.17 12.90
C LEU A 193 7.78 -1.09 12.72
N ASN A 194 8.46 -1.00 13.85
CA ASN A 194 9.91 -1.10 13.93
C ASN A 194 10.33 -2.56 14.19
N VAL A 195 11.59 -2.85 13.90
CA VAL A 195 12.19 -4.16 14.15
C VAL A 195 12.02 -4.60 15.62
N LYS A 196 12.17 -3.68 16.58
CA LYS A 196 12.02 -3.94 18.02
C LYS A 196 10.62 -4.45 18.41
N ASP A 197 9.59 -4.11 17.65
CA ASP A 197 8.20 -4.47 17.93
C ASP A 197 7.89 -5.93 17.56
N VAL A 198 8.75 -6.55 16.71
CA VAL A 198 8.51 -7.88 16.13
C VAL A 198 9.65 -8.86 16.42
N MET A 199 10.88 -8.37 16.68
CA MET A 199 12.05 -9.22 16.89
C MET A 199 11.91 -10.15 18.09
N SER A 200 12.54 -11.31 18.02
CA SER A 200 12.82 -12.15 19.19
C SER A 200 13.99 -11.56 19.97
N THR A 201 13.78 -11.28 21.25
CA THR A 201 14.84 -10.73 22.12
C THR A 201 15.97 -11.72 22.36
N LYS A 202 17.15 -11.25 22.77
CA LYS A 202 18.34 -12.08 23.00
C LYS A 202 18.08 -13.27 23.94
N SER A 203 17.18 -13.15 24.93
CA SER A 203 16.82 -14.24 25.84
C SER A 203 16.09 -15.41 25.17
N ALA A 204 15.50 -15.17 23.99
CA ALA A 204 14.82 -16.16 23.17
C ALA A 204 15.66 -16.62 21.97
N CYS A 205 16.94 -16.24 21.89
CA CYS A 205 17.84 -16.54 20.77
C CYS A 205 18.94 -17.50 21.16
N ALA A 206 19.37 -18.35 20.22
CA ALA A 206 20.56 -19.16 20.38
C ALA A 206 21.80 -18.25 20.33
N MET A 207 22.53 -18.18 21.45
CA MET A 207 23.82 -17.50 21.55
C MET A 207 24.88 -18.52 21.92
N VAL A 208 26.03 -18.47 21.26
CA VAL A 208 27.14 -19.40 21.47
C VAL A 208 28.48 -18.64 21.51
N SER A 209 29.47 -19.20 22.19
CA SER A 209 30.84 -18.72 22.20
C SER A 209 31.53 -19.04 20.86
N PRO A 210 32.53 -18.28 20.40
CA PRO A 210 33.36 -18.63 19.25
C PRO A 210 33.98 -20.03 19.39
N ASN A 211 34.29 -20.47 20.62
CA ASN A 211 34.90 -21.75 20.90
C ASN A 211 33.91 -22.91 21.13
N SER A 212 32.61 -22.64 21.02
CA SER A 212 31.59 -23.70 21.10
C SER A 212 31.75 -24.68 19.96
N THR A 213 31.55 -25.98 20.21
CA THR A 213 31.55 -27.01 19.17
C THR A 213 30.29 -26.93 18.33
N LEU A 214 30.32 -27.48 17.12
CA LEU A 214 29.14 -27.50 16.24
C LEU A 214 27.98 -28.31 16.88
N ARG A 215 28.28 -29.30 17.69
CA ARG A 215 27.27 -30.04 18.48
C ARG A 215 26.55 -29.09 19.44
N GLU A 216 27.29 -28.26 20.18
CA GLU A 216 26.72 -27.28 21.11
C GLU A 216 25.91 -26.22 20.34
N VAL A 217 26.38 -25.78 19.19
CA VAL A 217 25.63 -24.88 18.28
C VAL A 217 24.30 -25.52 17.87
N ALA A 218 24.32 -26.78 17.41
CA ALA A 218 23.12 -27.50 16.97
C ALA A 218 22.10 -27.66 18.11
N ILE A 219 22.58 -28.01 19.33
CA ILE A 219 21.73 -28.09 20.51
C ILE A 219 21.08 -26.73 20.84
N SER A 220 21.88 -25.67 20.81
CA SER A 220 21.37 -24.31 21.06
C SER A 220 20.33 -23.90 20.04
N MET A 221 20.58 -24.12 18.74
CA MET A 221 19.63 -23.82 17.64
C MET A 221 18.33 -24.61 17.80
N THR A 222 18.40 -25.88 18.21
CA THR A 222 17.22 -26.72 18.45
C THR A 222 16.38 -26.20 19.62
N LYS A 223 17.02 -25.74 20.69
CA LYS A 223 16.34 -25.19 21.86
C LYS A 223 15.54 -23.91 21.54
N PHE A 224 16.09 -23.03 20.71
CA PHE A 224 15.50 -21.73 20.43
C PHE A 224 14.78 -21.63 19.07
N SER A 225 14.89 -22.60 18.19
CA SER A 225 14.13 -22.81 16.95
C SER A 225 13.92 -21.56 16.05
N LEU A 226 14.90 -20.64 16.04
CA LEU A 226 14.86 -19.44 15.20
C LEU A 226 15.65 -19.58 13.89
N GLY A 227 16.19 -20.78 13.62
CA GLY A 227 16.93 -21.08 12.39
C GLY A 227 18.36 -20.53 12.34
N ALA A 228 18.85 -19.93 13.43
CA ALA A 228 20.22 -19.41 13.54
C ALA A 228 20.73 -19.40 14.98
N ALA A 229 22.06 -19.46 15.15
CA ALA A 229 22.77 -19.13 16.37
C ALA A 229 23.71 -17.94 16.14
N VAL A 230 23.72 -17.01 17.07
CA VAL A 230 24.61 -15.84 17.01
C VAL A 230 25.85 -16.12 17.83
N VAL A 231 27.01 -15.92 17.21
CA VAL A 231 28.30 -16.07 17.87
C VAL A 231 28.65 -14.75 18.56
N VAL A 232 28.78 -14.77 19.87
CA VAL A 232 29.04 -13.57 20.69
C VAL A 232 30.23 -13.80 21.62
N ASN A 233 30.90 -12.68 21.99
CA ASN A 233 31.89 -12.69 23.06
C ASN A 233 31.21 -12.51 24.45
N ASP A 234 32.01 -12.51 25.52
CA ASP A 234 31.54 -12.36 26.90
C ASP A 234 30.79 -11.02 27.16
N ASN A 235 31.02 -10.02 26.34
CA ASN A 235 30.35 -8.71 26.41
C ASN A 235 29.08 -8.65 25.54
N CYS A 236 28.58 -9.78 25.04
CA CYS A 236 27.46 -9.83 24.09
C CYS A 236 27.70 -9.08 22.76
N GLU A 237 28.95 -8.85 22.39
CA GLU A 237 29.29 -8.29 21.09
C GLU A 237 29.18 -9.38 20.02
N MET A 238 28.48 -9.10 18.94
CA MET A 238 28.27 -10.04 17.83
C MET A 238 29.56 -10.18 17.02
N LEU A 239 30.06 -11.40 16.90
CA LEU A 239 31.20 -11.79 16.10
C LEU A 239 30.79 -12.39 14.75
N GLY A 240 29.65 -13.09 14.72
CA GLY A 240 29.14 -13.72 13.52
C GLY A 240 27.78 -14.39 13.74
N ILE A 241 27.30 -15.05 12.70
CA ILE A 241 26.08 -15.85 12.72
C ILE A 241 26.30 -17.20 12.06
N ILE A 242 25.63 -18.23 12.57
CA ILE A 242 25.55 -19.58 12.00
C ILE A 242 24.09 -19.87 11.73
N THR A 243 23.73 -20.10 10.48
CA THR A 243 22.37 -20.45 10.06
C THR A 243 22.21 -21.95 9.85
N GLU A 244 20.97 -22.43 9.70
CA GLU A 244 20.70 -23.83 9.28
C GLU A 244 21.38 -24.19 7.97
N GLY A 245 21.52 -23.20 7.04
CA GLY A 245 22.25 -23.37 5.80
C GLY A 245 23.74 -23.64 6.02
N ASP A 246 24.36 -22.95 6.98
CA ASP A 246 25.77 -23.13 7.33
C ASP A 246 25.98 -24.51 7.97
N MET A 247 25.10 -24.90 8.90
CA MET A 247 25.13 -26.24 9.51
C MET A 247 25.00 -27.34 8.46
N ARG A 248 24.10 -27.19 7.50
CA ARG A 248 23.90 -28.15 6.41
C ARG A 248 25.15 -28.27 5.53
N ARG A 249 25.78 -27.15 5.18
CA ARG A 249 27.04 -27.13 4.41
C ARG A 249 28.19 -27.82 5.19
N ALA A 250 28.31 -27.54 6.48
CA ALA A 250 29.30 -28.15 7.32
C ALA A 250 29.14 -29.69 7.37
N LEU A 251 27.90 -30.20 7.51
CA LEU A 251 27.61 -31.63 7.48
C LEU A 251 27.93 -32.29 6.12
N GLN A 252 27.85 -31.57 5.01
CA GLN A 252 28.21 -32.06 3.67
C GLN A 252 29.73 -32.16 3.47
N SER A 253 30.52 -31.42 4.25
CA SER A 253 31.98 -31.31 4.13
C SER A 253 32.74 -32.21 5.09
N ASP A 254 32.14 -33.28 5.64
CA ASP A 254 32.73 -34.23 6.60
C ASP A 254 33.34 -33.57 7.85
N VAL A 255 32.78 -32.42 8.26
CA VAL A 255 33.23 -31.69 9.45
C VAL A 255 32.87 -32.44 10.71
N GLN A 256 33.81 -32.59 11.64
CA GLN A 256 33.58 -33.27 12.92
C GLN A 256 32.85 -32.37 13.93
N LEU A 257 31.62 -32.71 14.27
CA LEU A 257 30.75 -31.90 15.12
C LEU A 257 31.32 -31.64 16.53
N ASP A 258 32.13 -32.53 17.06
CA ASP A 258 32.64 -32.45 18.43
C ASP A 258 33.97 -31.67 18.55
N THR A 259 34.65 -31.42 17.47
CA THR A 259 35.96 -30.73 17.44
C THR A 259 35.91 -29.37 16.73
N THR A 260 35.16 -29.27 15.66
CA THR A 260 35.03 -28.00 14.88
C THR A 260 34.32 -26.91 15.70
N LYS A 261 34.89 -25.73 15.68
CA LYS A 261 34.44 -24.58 16.47
C LYS A 261 33.53 -23.66 15.68
N ALA A 262 32.68 -22.95 16.38
CA ALA A 262 31.72 -22.01 15.81
C ALA A 262 32.39 -20.96 14.94
N TYR A 263 33.55 -20.41 15.36
CA TYR A 263 34.28 -19.39 14.59
C TYR A 263 34.79 -19.89 13.23
N GLU A 264 34.92 -21.19 13.02
CA GLU A 264 35.43 -21.80 11.77
C GLU A 264 34.38 -21.80 10.67
N ILE A 265 33.08 -21.82 11.02
CA ILE A 265 32.00 -21.91 10.04
C ILE A 265 31.07 -20.69 10.03
N MET A 266 31.19 -19.80 11.00
CA MET A 266 30.30 -18.63 11.09
C MET A 266 30.50 -17.67 9.92
N THR A 267 29.45 -16.98 9.54
CA THR A 267 29.54 -15.78 8.70
C THR A 267 30.02 -14.61 9.56
N ASN A 268 31.25 -14.12 9.32
CA ASN A 268 31.93 -13.10 10.15
C ASN A 268 31.30 -11.72 10.11
N ASN A 269 30.74 -11.30 9.00
CA ASN A 269 30.10 -9.98 8.85
C ASN A 269 28.70 -10.14 8.27
N PRO A 270 27.75 -10.67 9.07
CA PRO A 270 26.39 -10.81 8.60
C PRO A 270 25.76 -9.43 8.36
N LYS A 271 24.79 -9.36 7.43
CA LYS A 271 23.89 -8.23 7.36
C LYS A 271 23.08 -8.18 8.66
N TYR A 272 22.73 -7.00 9.10
CA TYR A 272 22.02 -6.75 10.35
C TYR A 272 21.09 -5.56 10.21
N VAL A 273 20.23 -5.35 11.20
CA VAL A 273 19.30 -4.22 11.34
C VAL A 273 19.39 -3.63 12.73
N PHE A 274 18.90 -2.41 12.88
CA PHE A 274 18.77 -1.74 14.17
C PHE A 274 17.34 -1.88 14.75
N PRO A 275 17.17 -1.76 16.08
CA PRO A 275 15.84 -1.83 16.70
C PRO A 275 14.82 -0.82 16.18
N ASP A 276 15.27 0.36 15.83
CA ASP A 276 14.44 1.46 15.35
C ASP A 276 14.29 1.50 13.82
N ASP A 277 14.92 0.58 13.09
CA ASP A 277 14.65 0.40 11.66
C ASP A 277 13.21 -0.08 11.47
N THR A 278 12.57 0.38 10.37
CA THR A 278 11.26 -0.13 9.99
C THR A 278 11.33 -1.57 9.47
N LEU A 279 10.22 -2.30 9.55
CA LEU A 279 10.16 -3.64 8.94
C LEU A 279 10.41 -3.61 7.43
N GLU A 280 10.08 -2.51 6.73
CA GLU A 280 10.41 -2.33 5.30
C GLU A 280 11.92 -2.42 5.06
N VAL A 281 12.74 -1.82 5.92
CA VAL A 281 14.20 -1.88 5.83
C VAL A 281 14.68 -3.33 6.02
N ALA A 282 14.14 -4.02 7.02
CA ALA A 282 14.49 -5.42 7.27
C ALA A 282 14.14 -6.31 6.06
N VAL A 283 12.93 -6.18 5.50
CA VAL A 283 12.48 -6.93 4.31
C VAL A 283 13.39 -6.65 3.11
N LYS A 284 13.71 -5.39 2.84
CA LYS A 284 14.63 -5.04 1.74
C LYS A 284 16.00 -5.70 1.86
N ILE A 285 16.55 -5.77 3.07
CA ILE A 285 17.83 -6.43 3.31
C ILE A 285 17.72 -7.94 3.12
N MET A 286 16.56 -8.54 3.51
CA MET A 286 16.32 -9.97 3.39
C MET A 286 16.06 -10.43 1.95
N GLU A 287 15.35 -9.63 1.14
CA GLU A 287 14.85 -10.05 -0.18
C GLU A 287 15.69 -9.52 -1.36
N ASN A 288 16.30 -8.32 -1.26
CA ASN A 288 16.98 -7.66 -2.36
C ASN A 288 18.48 -8.02 -2.49
N GLY A 289 18.93 -9.15 -1.94
CA GLY A 289 20.30 -9.66 -2.07
C GLY A 289 20.43 -10.71 -3.18
N GLU A 290 21.66 -11.05 -3.56
CA GLU A 290 21.97 -12.19 -4.46
C GLU A 290 21.46 -13.53 -3.90
N SER A 291 21.28 -13.64 -2.59
CA SER A 291 20.66 -14.76 -1.92
C SER A 291 19.65 -14.24 -0.89
N GLN A 292 18.51 -14.93 -0.78
CA GLN A 292 17.49 -14.63 0.20
C GLN A 292 17.99 -14.91 1.62
N ILE A 293 17.83 -13.94 2.52
CA ILE A 293 18.20 -14.04 3.93
C ILE A 293 16.92 -14.25 4.75
N SER A 294 16.82 -15.36 5.45
CA SER A 294 15.63 -15.72 6.25
C SER A 294 15.65 -15.16 7.67
N VAL A 295 16.82 -14.77 8.18
CA VAL A 295 17.00 -14.27 9.56
C VAL A 295 18.10 -13.21 9.59
N LEU A 296 17.85 -12.09 10.27
CA LEU A 296 18.83 -11.02 10.50
C LEU A 296 19.06 -10.82 11.99
N PRO A 297 20.34 -10.62 12.40
CA PRO A 297 20.68 -10.10 13.71
C PRO A 297 20.17 -8.68 13.89
N VAL A 298 19.67 -8.38 15.07
CA VAL A 298 19.35 -7.02 15.53
C VAL A 298 20.44 -6.59 16.49
N ILE A 299 21.09 -5.48 16.19
CA ILE A 299 22.21 -4.98 16.98
C ILE A 299 22.00 -3.52 17.40
N GLN A 300 22.71 -3.14 18.44
CA GLN A 300 22.89 -1.75 18.82
C GLN A 300 24.36 -1.36 18.68
N ASN A 301 24.62 -0.21 18.06
CA ASN A 301 25.94 0.36 18.11
C ASN A 301 26.16 0.95 19.49
N ALA A 302 27.09 0.38 20.28
CA ALA A 302 27.53 1.05 21.48
C ALA A 302 28.33 2.29 21.09
N THR A 303 27.77 3.45 21.31
CA THR A 303 28.51 4.72 21.28
C THR A 303 29.48 4.67 22.47
N MET A 304 30.74 4.48 22.20
CA MET A 304 31.77 4.47 23.21
C MET A 304 31.82 5.86 23.91
N GLN A 305 31.72 5.86 25.23
CA GLN A 305 32.09 7.02 26.09
C GLN A 305 33.58 7.38 26.00
N ASN A 306 34.35 6.69 25.17
CA ASN A 306 35.76 6.98 24.93
C ASN A 306 35.99 7.30 23.47
N ASN A 307 36.35 8.55 23.21
CA ASN A 307 36.71 9.28 21.99
C ASN A 307 37.49 8.53 20.88
N ASN A 308 37.16 7.28 20.53
CA ASN A 308 37.75 6.59 19.40
C ASN A 308 36.68 6.30 18.34
N PRO A 309 36.60 7.07 17.23
CA PRO A 309 35.55 6.96 16.22
C PRO A 309 35.59 5.67 15.41
N ASN A 310 36.58 4.81 15.54
CA ASN A 310 36.81 3.64 14.71
C ASN A 310 36.46 2.29 15.38
N CYS A 311 35.84 2.27 16.56
CA CYS A 311 35.47 1.01 17.22
C CYS A 311 34.00 1.04 17.63
N SER A 312 33.07 0.81 16.69
CA SER A 312 31.65 0.58 17.00
C SER A 312 31.47 -0.89 17.37
N GLN A 313 31.30 -1.17 18.67
CA GLN A 313 30.91 -2.51 19.11
C GLN A 313 29.47 -2.81 18.71
N LYS A 314 29.26 -3.94 18.05
CA LYS A 314 27.95 -4.42 17.60
C LYS A 314 27.32 -5.26 18.72
N ILE A 315 26.62 -4.65 19.65
CA ILE A 315 25.96 -5.38 20.76
C ILE A 315 24.72 -6.09 20.23
N PHE A 316 24.67 -7.42 20.42
CA PHE A 316 23.54 -8.24 20.01
C PHE A 316 22.32 -8.03 20.91
N LEU A 317 21.16 -7.74 20.31
CA LEU A 317 19.88 -7.52 20.99
C LEU A 317 18.86 -8.60 20.71
N GLY A 318 18.89 -9.23 19.52
CA GLY A 318 17.91 -10.24 19.13
C GLY A 318 18.00 -10.64 17.67
N LEU A 319 17.04 -11.44 17.24
CA LEU A 319 16.88 -11.89 15.85
C LEU A 319 15.52 -11.49 15.30
N ILE A 320 15.47 -11.14 14.02
CA ILE A 320 14.23 -11.00 13.28
C ILE A 320 14.21 -11.97 12.10
N ARG A 321 13.12 -12.71 11.91
CA ARG A 321 12.94 -13.65 10.80
C ARG A 321 11.98 -13.06 9.78
N LEU A 322 12.19 -13.37 8.51
CA LEU A 322 11.27 -13.01 7.44
C LEU A 322 9.83 -13.50 7.72
N HIS A 323 9.70 -14.71 8.27
CA HIS A 323 8.43 -15.28 8.67
C HIS A 323 7.69 -14.43 9.74
N ASP A 324 8.39 -13.85 10.69
CA ASP A 324 7.79 -13.05 11.75
C ASP A 324 7.28 -11.70 11.22
N VAL A 325 7.90 -11.17 10.18
CA VAL A 325 7.44 -9.96 9.48
C VAL A 325 6.08 -10.18 8.82
N TYR A 326 5.80 -11.39 8.31
CA TYR A 326 4.55 -11.71 7.59
C TYR A 326 3.46 -12.38 8.46
N ARG A 327 3.75 -12.74 9.70
CA ARG A 327 2.90 -13.63 10.52
C ARG A 327 1.76 -12.93 11.26
N HIS A 328 1.65 -11.62 11.27
CA HIS A 328 0.65 -10.91 12.09
C HIS A 328 -0.30 -10.07 11.25
#